data_97a5ff9ef0702575489e53d2e9b8e51b
#
_entry.id   97a5ff9ef0702575489e53d2e9b8e51b
#
_cell.length_a   1.000
_cell.length_b   1.000
_cell.length_c   1.000
_cell.angle_alpha   90.00
_cell.angle_beta   90.00
_cell.angle_gamma   90.00
#
_symmetry.space_group_name_H-M   'P 1'
#
loop_
_entity.id
_entity.type
_entity.pdbx_description
1 polymer ?
#
loop_
_entity_poly.entity_id
_entity_poly.type
_entity_poly.pdbx_seq_one_letter_code
_entity_poly.pdbx_strand_id
1 'polypeptide(L)'
;MVNHPRAGQIARQSDLINVAQLTSQYYTLHPQPENSEHKVKFGTSGHRGSSQRHSFNEAHILAITQAVAEVRKQRGINGPCYVGKDTHALSESAFISVLEVLTANSVNVIVQENNGFTPTPAISHAILCYNRLGKALADGIVITPSHNPPEDGGIKYNPPDGGPADTDLTAIIERRANELLAEGLKGIKRLPFVQVLSSEYLHQQDLVEPYVSALGDVVDMAAIQQAGLKIGIDPLGGSGIAFWQRIGERYNLDLTLVNDQVDQTFRFMHLDHDGVIRMDCSSPWAMAGLLAMRDKFDLAFANDPDYDRHGIVTPAGLMNPNHYLATAIDYLFRHRPQWSESVAIGKTLVSSAMIDRVVSDLGRKLVEVPVGFKWFVDGLYKGELGFGGEESAGASFLRFDGTPWSTDKDGIILCLLAAEMTAVTGENPQQHYNKLAVRFGTPSYSRIQASATYQQKALLAKLSPEMVKADKLAGDPITARLTKASGNGASIGGLKVITENGWFAARPSGTEEAYKIYCESLLGPEHRQKIEQEALDIVNQVFAAG
;
A
#
# COMPACT_ATOMS: atom_id res chain seq x y z
N MET A 1 -11.18 -0.31 20.83
CA MET A 1 -12.08 -1.40 20.37
C MET A 1 -11.73 -2.66 21.15
N VAL A 2 -12.73 -3.46 21.56
CA VAL A 2 -12.47 -4.78 22.18
C VAL A 2 -12.09 -5.73 21.05
N ASN A 3 -10.93 -6.39 21.18
CA ASN A 3 -10.50 -7.38 20.20
C ASN A 3 -11.45 -8.57 20.17
N HIS A 4 -11.61 -9.18 19.00
CA HIS A 4 -12.38 -10.41 18.85
C HIS A 4 -11.76 -11.53 19.72
N PRO A 5 -12.57 -12.39 20.40
CA PRO A 5 -12.03 -13.44 21.29
C PRO A 5 -11.07 -14.42 20.62
N ARG A 6 -11.14 -14.54 19.29
CA ARG A 6 -10.26 -15.40 18.49
C ARG A 6 -9.14 -14.65 17.76
N ALA A 7 -8.94 -13.37 18.02
CA ALA A 7 -7.83 -12.63 17.43
C ALA A 7 -6.49 -13.31 17.74
N GLY A 8 -5.63 -13.49 16.72
CA GLY A 8 -4.36 -14.19 16.82
C GLY A 8 -4.45 -15.72 16.86
N GLN A 9 -5.65 -16.31 16.73
CA GLN A 9 -5.80 -17.77 16.57
C GLN A 9 -5.83 -18.13 15.08
N ILE A 10 -5.26 -19.31 14.76
CA ILE A 10 -5.28 -19.81 13.39
C ILE A 10 -6.71 -19.97 12.87
N ALA A 11 -6.91 -19.70 11.59
CA ALA A 11 -8.21 -19.84 10.93
C ALA A 11 -8.71 -21.29 10.98
N ARG A 12 -10.02 -21.46 11.17
CA ARG A 12 -10.71 -22.75 11.15
C ARG A 12 -11.47 -22.90 9.84
N GLN A 13 -11.92 -24.11 9.53
CA GLN A 13 -12.71 -24.38 8.32
C GLN A 13 -13.95 -23.46 8.17
N SER A 14 -14.56 -23.06 9.29
CA SER A 14 -15.72 -22.14 9.28
C SER A 14 -15.38 -20.70 8.92
N ASP A 15 -14.11 -20.33 8.97
CA ASP A 15 -13.65 -18.97 8.66
C ASP A 15 -13.24 -18.84 7.18
N LEU A 16 -13.17 -19.98 6.46
CA LEU A 16 -12.68 -20.01 5.09
C LEU A 16 -13.79 -19.72 4.08
N ILE A 17 -13.41 -19.01 3.01
CA ILE A 17 -14.29 -18.80 1.86
C ILE A 17 -14.53 -20.09 1.08
N ASN A 18 -15.65 -20.14 0.38
CA ASN A 18 -15.88 -21.13 -0.68
C ASN A 18 -15.44 -20.54 -2.02
N VAL A 19 -14.21 -20.89 -2.44
CA VAL A 19 -13.59 -20.37 -3.67
C VAL A 19 -14.46 -20.63 -4.89
N ALA A 20 -15.02 -21.85 -5.03
CA ALA A 20 -15.85 -22.20 -6.19
C ALA A 20 -17.11 -21.34 -6.26
N GLN A 21 -17.78 -21.11 -5.12
CA GLN A 21 -18.95 -20.25 -5.04
C GLN A 21 -18.58 -18.80 -5.39
N LEU A 22 -17.53 -18.27 -4.80
CA LEU A 22 -17.07 -16.90 -5.00
C LEU A 22 -16.73 -16.63 -6.47
N THR A 23 -16.00 -17.56 -7.11
CA THR A 23 -15.64 -17.48 -8.52
C THR A 23 -16.88 -17.62 -9.43
N SER A 24 -17.82 -18.52 -9.11
CA SER A 24 -19.07 -18.64 -9.88
C SER A 24 -19.89 -17.34 -9.81
N GLN A 25 -19.95 -16.73 -8.64
CA GLN A 25 -20.66 -15.46 -8.43
C GLN A 25 -20.03 -14.28 -9.17
N TYR A 26 -18.73 -14.33 -9.46
CA TYR A 26 -18.07 -13.33 -10.29
C TYR A 26 -18.71 -13.22 -11.68
N TYR A 27 -19.12 -14.35 -12.26
CA TYR A 27 -19.73 -14.42 -13.60
C TYR A 27 -21.27 -14.36 -13.57
N THR A 28 -21.91 -14.81 -12.50
CA THR A 28 -23.37 -15.00 -12.45
C THR A 28 -24.13 -13.89 -11.75
N LEU A 29 -23.45 -13.13 -10.88
CA LEU A 29 -24.05 -11.98 -10.23
C LEU A 29 -23.62 -10.71 -10.98
N HIS A 30 -24.59 -9.81 -11.19
CA HIS A 30 -24.36 -8.58 -11.94
C HIS A 30 -24.65 -7.34 -11.09
N PRO A 31 -23.88 -6.26 -11.25
CA PRO A 31 -24.18 -5.00 -10.59
C PRO A 31 -25.51 -4.42 -11.11
N GLN A 32 -26.21 -3.72 -10.22
CA GLN A 32 -27.38 -2.92 -10.56
C GLN A 32 -26.92 -1.45 -10.62
N PRO A 33 -26.88 -0.81 -11.78
CA PRO A 33 -26.28 0.53 -11.94
C PRO A 33 -26.95 1.62 -11.08
N GLU A 34 -28.20 1.42 -10.71
CA GLU A 34 -28.96 2.33 -9.85
C GLU A 34 -28.52 2.24 -8.37
N ASN A 35 -27.98 1.09 -7.95
CA ASN A 35 -27.50 0.91 -6.59
C ASN A 35 -26.10 1.52 -6.44
N SER A 36 -25.96 2.50 -5.56
CA SER A 36 -24.69 3.19 -5.32
C SER A 36 -23.59 2.26 -4.80
N GLU A 37 -23.97 1.16 -4.10
CA GLU A 37 -23.01 0.17 -3.56
C GLU A 37 -22.43 -0.75 -4.64
N HIS A 38 -23.13 -0.85 -5.79
CA HIS A 38 -22.71 -1.67 -6.92
C HIS A 38 -21.89 -0.89 -7.97
N LYS A 39 -21.60 0.39 -7.73
CA LYS A 39 -20.83 1.21 -8.67
C LYS A 39 -19.34 0.97 -8.55
N VAL A 40 -18.63 1.21 -9.65
CA VAL A 40 -17.18 1.36 -9.61
C VAL A 40 -16.84 2.58 -8.76
N LYS A 41 -15.97 2.39 -7.77
CA LYS A 41 -15.43 3.46 -6.91
C LYS A 41 -13.93 3.25 -6.76
N PHE A 42 -13.14 4.19 -7.23
CA PHE A 42 -11.71 4.17 -7.00
C PHE A 42 -11.42 4.82 -5.64
N GLY A 43 -10.97 4.00 -4.70
CA GLY A 43 -10.50 4.47 -3.39
C GLY A 43 -9.09 5.07 -3.45
N THR A 44 -8.34 4.96 -2.36
CA THR A 44 -6.95 5.46 -2.28
C THR A 44 -6.02 4.77 -3.26
N SER A 45 -6.28 3.49 -3.55
CA SER A 45 -5.48 2.68 -4.49
C SER A 45 -6.36 1.63 -5.19
N GLY A 46 -7.07 2.04 -6.24
CA GLY A 46 -7.86 1.16 -7.07
C GLY A 46 -9.31 0.93 -6.60
N HIS A 47 -10.04 0.16 -7.39
CA HIS A 47 -11.38 -0.32 -7.08
C HIS A 47 -11.29 -1.67 -6.37
N ARG A 48 -12.02 -1.84 -5.26
CA ARG A 48 -12.09 -3.07 -4.47
C ARG A 48 -13.53 -3.44 -4.15
N GLY A 49 -13.80 -4.71 -4.01
CA GLY A 49 -15.11 -5.22 -3.67
C GLY A 49 -15.16 -6.73 -3.62
N SER A 50 -16.35 -7.32 -3.59
CA SER A 50 -16.54 -8.76 -3.63
C SER A 50 -17.64 -9.14 -4.61
N SER A 51 -17.51 -10.31 -5.22
CA SER A 51 -18.55 -10.83 -6.12
C SER A 51 -19.87 -11.05 -5.41
N GLN A 52 -19.84 -11.49 -4.15
CA GLN A 52 -21.04 -11.70 -3.33
C GLN A 52 -21.82 -10.41 -3.07
N ARG A 53 -21.11 -9.28 -2.95
CA ARG A 53 -21.71 -7.95 -2.69
C ARG A 53 -22.01 -7.18 -3.96
N HIS A 54 -21.96 -7.81 -5.13
CA HIS A 54 -22.16 -7.16 -6.44
C HIS A 54 -21.26 -5.94 -6.67
N SER A 55 -20.08 -5.91 -6.07
CA SER A 55 -19.13 -4.80 -6.14
C SER A 55 -17.80 -5.16 -6.80
N PHE A 56 -17.58 -6.44 -7.16
CA PHE A 56 -16.43 -6.91 -7.92
C PHE A 56 -16.82 -8.15 -8.76
N ASN A 57 -17.49 -7.91 -9.87
CA ASN A 57 -17.96 -8.94 -10.79
C ASN A 57 -17.36 -8.70 -12.18
N GLU A 58 -17.52 -9.66 -13.10
CA GLU A 58 -17.01 -9.56 -14.47
C GLU A 58 -17.35 -8.22 -15.13
N ALA A 59 -18.61 -7.77 -14.97
CA ALA A 59 -19.06 -6.50 -15.53
C ALA A 59 -18.24 -5.29 -15.10
N HIS A 60 -17.81 -5.22 -13.84
CA HIS A 60 -16.96 -4.14 -13.33
C HIS A 60 -15.59 -4.18 -14.02
N ILE A 61 -14.98 -5.35 -14.13
CA ILE A 61 -13.64 -5.50 -14.67
C ILE A 61 -13.62 -5.22 -16.17
N LEU A 62 -14.62 -5.68 -16.90
CA LEU A 62 -14.79 -5.34 -18.31
C LEU A 62 -14.92 -3.83 -18.52
N ALA A 63 -15.76 -3.16 -17.72
CA ALA A 63 -15.99 -1.73 -17.82
C ALA A 63 -14.74 -0.90 -17.44
N ILE A 64 -14.08 -1.24 -16.33
CA ILE A 64 -12.85 -0.57 -15.89
C ILE A 64 -11.74 -0.73 -16.94
N THR A 65 -11.54 -1.94 -17.46
CA THR A 65 -10.48 -2.22 -18.43
C THR A 65 -10.74 -1.51 -19.76
N GLN A 66 -11.99 -1.45 -20.22
CA GLN A 66 -12.35 -0.68 -21.41
C GLN A 66 -12.09 0.82 -21.20
N ALA A 67 -12.46 1.36 -20.03
CA ALA A 67 -12.18 2.76 -19.70
C ALA A 67 -10.65 3.05 -19.69
N VAL A 68 -9.83 2.14 -19.15
CA VAL A 68 -8.36 2.25 -19.21
C VAL A 68 -7.88 2.23 -20.65
N ALA A 69 -8.38 1.31 -21.50
CA ALA A 69 -7.98 1.23 -22.92
C ALA A 69 -8.32 2.54 -23.68
N GLU A 70 -9.48 3.15 -23.38
CA GLU A 70 -9.86 4.45 -23.95
C GLU A 70 -8.94 5.57 -23.49
N VAL A 71 -8.60 5.63 -22.20
CA VAL A 71 -7.66 6.61 -21.62
C VAL A 71 -6.27 6.45 -22.26
N ARG A 72 -5.76 5.23 -22.39
CA ARG A 72 -4.48 4.96 -23.06
C ARG A 72 -4.44 5.56 -24.46
N LYS A 73 -5.50 5.32 -25.24
CA LYS A 73 -5.63 5.87 -26.60
C LYS A 73 -5.66 7.42 -26.59
N GLN A 74 -6.44 8.00 -25.69
CA GLN A 74 -6.55 9.46 -25.57
C GLN A 74 -5.24 10.15 -25.18
N ARG A 75 -4.45 9.49 -24.32
CA ARG A 75 -3.17 9.99 -23.82
C ARG A 75 -1.96 9.57 -24.66
N GLY A 76 -2.17 8.84 -25.75
CA GLY A 76 -1.09 8.38 -26.64
C GLY A 76 -0.14 7.37 -26.00
N ILE A 77 -0.64 6.56 -25.06
CA ILE A 77 0.13 5.48 -24.40
C ILE A 77 0.15 4.29 -25.36
N ASN A 78 1.23 4.13 -26.12
CA ASN A 78 1.34 3.16 -27.21
C ASN A 78 2.31 2.00 -26.90
N GLY A 79 2.99 2.03 -25.76
CA GLY A 79 3.82 0.93 -25.28
C GLY A 79 2.98 -0.20 -24.67
N PRO A 80 3.61 -1.25 -24.16
CA PRO A 80 2.90 -2.36 -23.55
C PRO A 80 2.18 -1.95 -22.26
N CYS A 81 1.09 -2.69 -21.93
CA CYS A 81 0.48 -2.69 -20.62
C CYS A 81 0.97 -3.92 -19.86
N TYR A 82 1.70 -3.70 -18.76
CA TYR A 82 2.09 -4.77 -17.85
C TYR A 82 0.90 -5.16 -16.98
N VAL A 83 0.55 -6.45 -16.92
CA VAL A 83 -0.59 -6.91 -16.11
C VAL A 83 -0.09 -7.92 -15.08
N GLY A 84 -0.19 -7.55 -13.80
CA GLY A 84 0.10 -8.41 -12.67
C GLY A 84 -1.16 -8.82 -11.92
N LYS A 85 -1.08 -9.92 -11.19
CA LYS A 85 -2.13 -10.41 -10.30
C LYS A 85 -1.55 -10.94 -9.00
N ASP A 86 -2.29 -10.80 -7.93
CA ASP A 86 -2.00 -11.45 -6.66
C ASP A 86 -2.70 -12.82 -6.53
N THR A 87 -2.69 -13.37 -5.33
CA THR A 87 -3.15 -14.72 -5.03
C THR A 87 -4.60 -14.81 -4.53
N HIS A 88 -5.34 -13.70 -4.47
CA HIS A 88 -6.75 -13.74 -4.09
C HIS A 88 -7.60 -14.55 -5.09
N ALA A 89 -8.66 -15.18 -4.59
CA ALA A 89 -9.49 -16.07 -5.39
C ALA A 89 -10.12 -15.42 -6.64
N LEU A 90 -10.50 -14.13 -6.54
CA LEU A 90 -11.10 -13.40 -7.66
C LEU A 90 -10.06 -12.85 -8.65
N SER A 91 -8.77 -12.87 -8.31
CA SER A 91 -7.73 -12.27 -9.15
C SER A 91 -7.55 -13.01 -10.48
N GLU A 92 -7.68 -14.35 -10.51
CA GLU A 92 -7.58 -15.12 -11.76
C GLU A 92 -8.72 -14.78 -12.73
N SER A 93 -9.97 -14.75 -12.24
CA SER A 93 -11.13 -14.41 -13.08
C SER A 93 -11.04 -12.99 -13.62
N ALA A 94 -10.62 -12.04 -12.78
CA ALA A 94 -10.42 -10.66 -13.20
C ALA A 94 -9.28 -10.52 -14.21
N PHE A 95 -8.19 -11.27 -14.03
CA PHE A 95 -7.06 -11.30 -14.96
C PHE A 95 -7.48 -11.74 -16.36
N ILE A 96 -8.26 -12.82 -16.46
CA ILE A 96 -8.82 -13.28 -17.75
C ILE A 96 -9.64 -12.17 -18.40
N SER A 97 -10.56 -11.54 -17.67
CA SER A 97 -11.41 -10.45 -18.19
C SER A 97 -10.59 -9.24 -18.64
N VAL A 98 -9.52 -8.87 -17.93
CA VAL A 98 -8.59 -7.80 -18.33
C VAL A 98 -7.91 -8.14 -19.66
N LEU A 99 -7.39 -9.35 -19.79
CA LEU A 99 -6.71 -9.78 -21.01
C LEU A 99 -7.65 -9.78 -22.23
N GLU A 100 -8.89 -10.25 -22.06
CA GLU A 100 -9.89 -10.27 -23.12
C GLU A 100 -10.22 -8.88 -23.66
N VAL A 101 -10.28 -7.87 -22.78
CA VAL A 101 -10.58 -6.49 -23.19
C VAL A 101 -9.35 -5.79 -23.77
N LEU A 102 -8.18 -5.89 -23.14
CA LEU A 102 -6.97 -5.22 -23.61
C LEU A 102 -6.56 -5.72 -25.01
N THR A 103 -6.53 -7.04 -25.21
CA THR A 103 -6.17 -7.62 -26.52
C THR A 103 -7.19 -7.28 -27.61
N ALA A 104 -8.50 -7.24 -27.29
CA ALA A 104 -9.54 -6.78 -28.19
C ALA A 104 -9.42 -5.29 -28.59
N ASN A 105 -8.76 -4.50 -27.77
CA ASN A 105 -8.42 -3.10 -28.05
C ASN A 105 -7.03 -2.93 -28.69
N SER A 106 -6.41 -4.03 -29.15
CA SER A 106 -5.08 -4.04 -29.77
C SER A 106 -3.97 -3.47 -28.87
N VAL A 107 -4.09 -3.68 -27.58
CA VAL A 107 -3.06 -3.31 -26.59
C VAL A 107 -2.08 -4.46 -26.46
N ASN A 108 -0.78 -4.20 -26.64
CA ASN A 108 0.26 -5.16 -26.31
C ASN A 108 0.27 -5.36 -24.79
N VAL A 109 0.01 -6.58 -24.34
CA VAL A 109 -0.04 -6.95 -22.93
C VAL A 109 1.16 -7.82 -22.59
N ILE A 110 1.86 -7.48 -21.50
CA ILE A 110 2.96 -8.30 -20.98
C ILE A 110 2.51 -8.84 -19.61
N VAL A 111 2.60 -10.17 -19.46
CA VAL A 111 2.26 -10.90 -18.23
C VAL A 111 3.40 -11.81 -17.80
N GLN A 112 3.42 -12.18 -16.53
CA GLN A 112 4.35 -13.19 -16.01
C GLN A 112 4.15 -14.51 -16.75
N GLU A 113 5.23 -15.13 -17.18
CA GLU A 113 5.20 -16.46 -17.79
C GLU A 113 4.64 -17.54 -16.84
N ASN A 114 4.22 -18.67 -17.39
CA ASN A 114 3.67 -19.79 -16.64
C ASN A 114 2.45 -19.45 -15.76
N ASN A 115 1.66 -18.47 -16.18
CA ASN A 115 0.51 -17.96 -15.40
C ASN A 115 0.88 -17.52 -13.97
N GLY A 116 2.11 -17.04 -13.77
CA GLY A 116 2.64 -16.66 -12.47
C GLY A 116 2.00 -15.40 -11.90
N PHE A 117 2.33 -15.15 -10.63
CA PHE A 117 1.89 -13.96 -9.89
C PHE A 117 2.95 -12.85 -9.99
N THR A 118 2.51 -11.59 -9.89
CA THR A 118 3.42 -10.44 -9.99
C THR A 118 3.07 -9.38 -8.95
N PRO A 119 4.00 -9.06 -8.03
CA PRO A 119 3.85 -7.98 -7.07
C PRO A 119 3.62 -6.60 -7.69
N THR A 120 2.87 -5.76 -7.00
CA THR A 120 2.67 -4.34 -7.38
C THR A 120 4.01 -3.61 -7.68
N PRO A 121 5.05 -3.66 -6.82
CA PRO A 121 6.32 -2.99 -7.10
C PRO A 121 7.05 -3.53 -8.32
N ALA A 122 6.89 -4.81 -8.66
CA ALA A 122 7.51 -5.37 -9.86
C ALA A 122 6.89 -4.80 -11.14
N ILE A 123 5.57 -4.56 -11.16
CA ILE A 123 4.90 -3.87 -12.27
C ILE A 123 5.38 -2.42 -12.37
N SER A 124 5.43 -1.68 -11.24
CA SER A 124 5.96 -0.32 -11.23
C SER A 124 7.40 -0.26 -11.78
N HIS A 125 8.28 -1.14 -11.32
CA HIS A 125 9.66 -1.24 -11.78
C HIS A 125 9.74 -1.56 -13.28
N ALA A 126 8.94 -2.51 -13.78
CA ALA A 126 8.92 -2.87 -15.20
C ALA A 126 8.49 -1.70 -16.09
N ILE A 127 7.45 -0.95 -15.69
CA ILE A 127 7.00 0.27 -16.39
C ILE A 127 8.14 1.29 -16.50
N LEU A 128 8.80 1.60 -15.37
CA LEU A 128 9.89 2.56 -15.34
C LEU A 128 11.09 2.13 -16.17
N CYS A 129 11.46 0.85 -16.10
CA CYS A 129 12.55 0.30 -16.91
C CYS A 129 12.25 0.37 -18.40
N TYR A 130 11.03 0.04 -18.83
CA TYR A 130 10.62 0.15 -20.22
C TYR A 130 10.63 1.60 -20.71
N ASN A 131 10.07 2.51 -19.92
CA ASN A 131 9.92 3.91 -20.31
C ASN A 131 11.27 4.65 -20.42
N ARG A 132 12.30 4.21 -19.69
CA ARG A 132 13.68 4.71 -19.84
C ARG A 132 14.28 4.43 -21.22
N LEU A 133 13.77 3.46 -21.96
CA LEU A 133 14.23 3.17 -23.33
C LEU A 133 13.82 4.25 -24.33
N GLY A 134 12.88 5.14 -23.97
CA GLY A 134 12.48 6.30 -24.77
C GLY A 134 11.76 6.00 -26.09
N LYS A 135 11.28 4.76 -26.30
CA LYS A 135 10.66 4.32 -27.55
C LYS A 135 9.15 4.56 -27.58
N ALA A 136 8.48 4.25 -26.49
CA ALA A 136 7.04 4.40 -26.29
C ALA A 136 6.77 4.39 -24.79
N LEU A 137 5.55 4.78 -24.37
CA LEU A 137 5.17 4.76 -22.96
C LEU A 137 4.41 3.47 -22.62
N ALA A 138 4.93 2.71 -21.67
CA ALA A 138 4.26 1.59 -21.03
C ALA A 138 3.50 2.09 -19.79
N ASP A 139 2.51 1.30 -19.38
CA ASP A 139 1.74 1.45 -18.15
C ASP A 139 1.39 0.06 -17.58
N GLY A 140 0.53 -0.02 -16.57
CA GLY A 140 0.19 -1.33 -16.01
C GLY A 140 -1.14 -1.38 -15.28
N ILE A 141 -1.62 -2.60 -15.11
CA ILE A 141 -2.76 -2.97 -14.27
C ILE A 141 -2.30 -4.00 -13.25
N VAL A 142 -2.64 -3.80 -12.00
CA VAL A 142 -2.40 -4.78 -10.94
C VAL A 142 -3.73 -5.24 -10.36
N ILE A 143 -3.96 -6.54 -10.41
CA ILE A 143 -5.20 -7.17 -9.94
C ILE A 143 -4.97 -7.68 -8.52
N THR A 144 -5.46 -6.92 -7.56
CA THR A 144 -5.24 -7.15 -6.13
C THR A 144 -6.17 -6.31 -5.26
N PRO A 145 -6.73 -6.85 -4.18
CA PRO A 145 -7.32 -6.08 -3.09
C PRO A 145 -6.34 -5.78 -1.95
N SER A 146 -5.00 -5.96 -2.17
CA SER A 146 -3.95 -5.82 -1.17
C SER A 146 -4.16 -6.81 0.00
N HIS A 147 -4.17 -6.35 1.25
CA HIS A 147 -4.34 -7.13 2.47
C HIS A 147 -5.80 -7.40 2.88
N ASN A 148 -6.75 -7.06 2.02
CA ASN A 148 -8.18 -7.28 2.28
C ASN A 148 -8.51 -8.77 2.49
N PRO A 149 -9.66 -9.09 3.11
CA PRO A 149 -10.09 -10.47 3.31
C PRO A 149 -10.12 -11.31 2.02
N PRO A 150 -10.06 -12.65 2.14
CA PRO A 150 -9.96 -13.56 0.99
C PRO A 150 -11.11 -13.49 -0.01
N GLU A 151 -12.31 -13.02 0.41
CA GLU A 151 -13.48 -12.84 -0.46
C GLU A 151 -13.43 -11.60 -1.33
N ASP A 152 -12.49 -10.71 -1.09
CA ASP A 152 -12.36 -9.47 -1.86
C ASP A 152 -11.52 -9.69 -3.13
N GLY A 153 -11.81 -8.87 -4.13
CA GLY A 153 -11.00 -8.64 -5.31
C GLY A 153 -10.69 -7.15 -5.46
N GLY A 154 -9.70 -6.82 -6.27
CA GLY A 154 -9.30 -5.45 -6.53
C GLY A 154 -8.60 -5.28 -7.87
N ILE A 155 -8.59 -4.07 -8.39
CA ILE A 155 -7.90 -3.68 -9.61
C ILE A 155 -7.34 -2.27 -9.45
N LYS A 156 -6.06 -2.11 -9.76
CA LYS A 156 -5.31 -0.84 -9.72
C LYS A 156 -4.81 -0.51 -11.13
N TYR A 157 -4.70 0.77 -11.46
CA TYR A 157 -4.06 1.25 -12.67
C TYR A 157 -2.83 2.09 -12.33
N ASN A 158 -1.71 1.75 -12.95
CA ASN A 158 -0.44 2.46 -12.81
C ASN A 158 -0.09 3.09 -14.17
N PRO A 159 -0.19 4.42 -14.32
CA PRO A 159 0.16 5.14 -15.53
C PRO A 159 1.68 5.12 -15.82
N PRO A 160 2.17 5.77 -16.90
CA PRO A 160 3.57 5.70 -17.32
C PRO A 160 4.62 6.17 -16.30
N ASP A 161 4.24 6.90 -15.27
CA ASP A 161 5.11 7.23 -14.14
C ASP A 161 5.34 6.06 -13.17
N GLY A 162 4.65 4.93 -13.38
CA GLY A 162 4.81 3.68 -12.65
C GLY A 162 4.10 3.61 -11.30
N GLY A 163 3.61 4.73 -10.78
CA GLY A 163 2.94 4.79 -9.48
C GLY A 163 1.42 4.61 -9.56
N PRO A 164 0.72 4.65 -8.42
CA PRO A 164 -0.75 4.64 -8.43
C PRO A 164 -1.30 5.90 -9.10
N ALA A 165 -2.30 5.71 -9.97
CA ALA A 165 -2.94 6.80 -10.71
C ALA A 165 -3.46 7.91 -9.78
N ASP A 166 -3.30 9.15 -10.21
CA ASP A 166 -3.79 10.31 -9.48
C ASP A 166 -5.34 10.38 -9.45
N THR A 167 -5.86 11.33 -8.67
CA THR A 167 -7.31 11.48 -8.48
C THR A 167 -8.04 11.87 -9.75
N ASP A 168 -7.44 12.69 -10.59
CA ASP A 168 -8.08 13.18 -11.82
C ASP A 168 -8.21 12.05 -12.83
N LEU A 169 -7.16 11.22 -12.94
CA LEU A 169 -7.16 10.06 -13.82
C LEU A 169 -8.11 8.97 -13.34
N THR A 170 -8.09 8.66 -12.04
CA THR A 170 -9.02 7.67 -11.48
C THR A 170 -10.48 8.11 -11.61
N ALA A 171 -10.78 9.41 -11.45
CA ALA A 171 -12.13 9.96 -11.64
C ALA A 171 -12.61 9.83 -13.10
N ILE A 172 -11.72 9.98 -14.07
CA ILE A 172 -12.04 9.76 -15.49
C ILE A 172 -12.40 8.30 -15.74
N ILE A 173 -11.56 7.36 -15.25
CA ILE A 173 -11.77 5.92 -15.40
C ILE A 173 -13.06 5.49 -14.70
N GLU A 174 -13.27 5.92 -13.46
CA GLU A 174 -14.45 5.62 -12.64
C GLU A 174 -15.75 6.06 -13.34
N ARG A 175 -15.79 7.32 -13.79
CA ARG A 175 -16.95 7.86 -14.50
C ARG A 175 -17.24 7.05 -15.76
N ARG A 176 -16.23 6.81 -16.60
CA ARG A 176 -16.41 6.08 -17.85
C ARG A 176 -16.83 4.62 -17.62
N ALA A 177 -16.26 3.95 -16.62
CA ALA A 177 -16.67 2.60 -16.26
C ALA A 177 -18.13 2.54 -15.80
N ASN A 178 -18.59 3.50 -15.00
CA ASN A 178 -19.97 3.58 -14.56
C ASN A 178 -20.95 3.91 -15.70
N GLU A 179 -20.55 4.71 -16.70
CA GLU A 179 -21.32 4.92 -17.93
C GLU A 179 -21.49 3.61 -18.69
N LEU A 180 -20.40 2.85 -18.90
CA LEU A 180 -20.44 1.55 -19.58
C LEU A 180 -21.33 0.53 -18.85
N LEU A 181 -21.30 0.51 -17.51
CA LEU A 181 -22.22 -0.32 -16.71
C LEU A 181 -23.68 0.09 -16.92
N ALA A 182 -23.99 1.38 -16.89
CA ALA A 182 -25.35 1.89 -17.08
C ALA A 182 -25.88 1.62 -18.50
N GLU A 183 -25.00 1.59 -19.50
CA GLU A 183 -25.33 1.26 -20.90
C GLU A 183 -25.43 -0.25 -21.17
N GLY A 184 -25.33 -1.10 -20.13
CA GLY A 184 -25.37 -2.56 -20.27
C GLY A 184 -24.17 -3.12 -21.02
N LEU A 185 -22.98 -2.55 -20.77
CA LEU A 185 -21.68 -2.93 -21.34
C LEU A 185 -21.58 -2.75 -22.88
N LYS A 186 -22.45 -1.98 -23.46
CA LYS A 186 -22.40 -1.65 -24.90
C LYS A 186 -21.14 -0.84 -25.19
N GLY A 187 -20.44 -1.22 -26.27
CA GLY A 187 -19.19 -0.55 -26.65
C GLY A 187 -17.93 -1.16 -26.05
N ILE A 188 -18.02 -2.12 -25.15
CA ILE A 188 -16.88 -2.89 -24.68
C ILE A 188 -16.42 -3.85 -25.78
N LYS A 189 -15.14 -3.81 -26.14
CA LYS A 189 -14.52 -4.77 -27.00
C LYS A 189 -13.99 -5.94 -26.18
N ARG A 190 -14.28 -7.15 -26.60
CA ARG A 190 -13.87 -8.37 -25.90
C ARG A 190 -13.56 -9.48 -26.90
N LEU A 191 -12.45 -10.17 -26.70
CA LEU A 191 -12.12 -11.43 -27.37
C LEU A 191 -12.39 -12.60 -26.41
N PRO A 192 -12.94 -13.73 -26.89
CA PRO A 192 -12.98 -14.95 -26.08
C PRO A 192 -11.58 -15.37 -25.63
N PHE A 193 -11.41 -15.82 -24.39
CA PHE A 193 -10.10 -16.11 -23.81
C PHE A 193 -9.27 -17.11 -24.62
N VAL A 194 -9.93 -18.10 -25.26
CA VAL A 194 -9.23 -19.03 -26.17
C VAL A 194 -8.53 -18.33 -27.35
N GLN A 195 -9.09 -17.20 -27.81
CA GLN A 195 -8.48 -16.39 -28.86
C GLN A 195 -7.38 -15.49 -28.32
N VAL A 196 -7.52 -15.03 -27.06
CA VAL A 196 -6.49 -14.25 -26.38
C VAL A 196 -5.19 -15.03 -26.28
N LEU A 197 -5.25 -16.34 -25.97
CA LEU A 197 -4.07 -17.21 -25.84
C LEU A 197 -3.24 -17.33 -27.12
N SER A 198 -3.85 -17.09 -28.28
CA SER A 198 -3.18 -17.09 -29.61
C SER A 198 -3.03 -15.68 -30.20
N SER A 199 -3.35 -14.63 -29.43
CA SER A 199 -3.28 -13.25 -29.91
C SER A 199 -1.83 -12.76 -30.01
N GLU A 200 -1.53 -12.03 -31.07
CA GLU A 200 -0.26 -11.32 -31.25
C GLU A 200 -0.04 -10.20 -30.20
N TYR A 201 -1.08 -9.82 -29.48
CA TYR A 201 -1.04 -8.79 -28.45
C TYR A 201 -0.74 -9.35 -27.06
N LEU A 202 -0.72 -10.67 -26.83
CA LEU A 202 -0.38 -11.28 -25.55
C LEU A 202 1.06 -11.78 -25.55
N HIS A 203 1.87 -11.26 -24.62
CA HIS A 203 3.27 -11.65 -24.45
C HIS A 203 3.50 -12.17 -23.03
N GLN A 204 4.12 -13.33 -22.92
CA GLN A 204 4.58 -13.89 -21.65
C GLN A 204 6.08 -13.60 -21.49
N GLN A 205 6.49 -13.09 -20.34
CA GLN A 205 7.88 -12.77 -20.02
C GLN A 205 8.20 -13.12 -18.58
N ASP A 206 9.44 -13.42 -18.28
CA ASP A 206 9.92 -13.46 -16.90
C ASP A 206 10.02 -12.03 -16.36
N LEU A 207 9.16 -11.68 -15.39
CA LEU A 207 9.17 -10.40 -14.70
C LEU A 207 9.90 -10.49 -13.35
N VAL A 208 10.30 -11.70 -12.92
CA VAL A 208 11.02 -11.93 -11.68
C VAL A 208 12.48 -11.55 -11.83
N GLU A 209 13.18 -12.12 -12.82
CA GLU A 209 14.62 -11.93 -12.99
C GLU A 209 15.03 -10.46 -13.21
N PRO A 210 14.35 -9.66 -14.06
CA PRO A 210 14.72 -8.25 -14.23
C PRO A 210 14.62 -7.43 -12.94
N TYR A 211 13.63 -7.70 -12.09
CA TYR A 211 13.48 -7.04 -10.80
C TYR A 211 14.58 -7.51 -9.82
N VAL A 212 14.75 -8.82 -9.68
CA VAL A 212 15.70 -9.41 -8.72
C VAL A 212 17.15 -9.07 -9.07
N SER A 213 17.52 -9.12 -10.35
CA SER A 213 18.88 -8.80 -10.79
C SER A 213 19.26 -7.34 -10.57
N ALA A 214 18.28 -6.44 -10.57
CA ALA A 214 18.50 -5.00 -10.35
C ALA A 214 18.54 -4.58 -8.87
N LEU A 215 18.25 -5.48 -7.92
CA LEU A 215 18.20 -5.14 -6.48
C LEU A 215 19.51 -4.53 -5.95
N GLY A 216 20.65 -4.89 -6.51
CA GLY A 216 21.94 -4.30 -6.17
C GLY A 216 22.07 -2.80 -6.47
N ASP A 217 21.17 -2.23 -7.29
CA ASP A 217 21.14 -0.80 -7.58
C ASP A 217 20.44 0.02 -6.47
N VAL A 218 19.72 -0.63 -5.56
CA VAL A 218 18.88 0.03 -4.55
C VAL A 218 19.20 -0.40 -3.13
N VAL A 219 19.68 -1.64 -2.93
CA VAL A 219 20.05 -2.23 -1.65
C VAL A 219 21.45 -2.83 -1.75
N ASP A 220 22.26 -2.71 -0.70
CA ASP A 220 23.60 -3.33 -0.63
C ASP A 220 23.49 -4.84 -0.39
N MET A 221 23.16 -5.55 -1.46
CA MET A 221 23.01 -7.01 -1.44
C MET A 221 24.31 -7.73 -1.09
N ALA A 222 25.48 -7.11 -1.39
CA ALA A 222 26.77 -7.68 -1.05
C ALA A 222 27.02 -7.66 0.47
N ALA A 223 26.68 -6.57 1.14
CA ALA A 223 26.77 -6.47 2.60
C ALA A 223 25.85 -7.51 3.29
N ILE A 224 24.62 -7.66 2.79
CA ILE A 224 23.66 -8.66 3.33
C ILE A 224 24.23 -10.07 3.17
N GLN A 225 24.75 -10.40 2.00
CA GLN A 225 25.37 -11.72 1.73
C GLN A 225 26.54 -11.99 2.68
N GLN A 226 27.44 -11.03 2.84
CA GLN A 226 28.62 -11.17 3.70
C GLN A 226 28.29 -11.33 5.18
N ALA A 227 27.19 -10.72 5.63
CA ALA A 227 26.77 -10.80 7.02
C ALA A 227 26.22 -12.18 7.41
N GLY A 228 25.76 -12.99 6.44
CA GLY A 228 25.27 -14.35 6.69
C GLY A 228 24.08 -14.42 7.64
N LEU A 229 23.20 -13.41 7.60
CA LEU A 229 22.03 -13.33 8.46
C LEU A 229 21.04 -14.47 8.17
N LYS A 230 20.49 -15.08 9.23
CA LYS A 230 19.35 -16.01 9.12
C LYS A 230 18.07 -15.22 9.04
N ILE A 231 17.42 -15.24 7.90
CA ILE A 231 16.24 -14.41 7.63
C ILE A 231 15.01 -15.30 7.41
N GLY A 232 13.98 -15.08 8.24
CA GLY A 232 12.67 -15.67 8.02
C GLY A 232 11.83 -14.81 7.08
N ILE A 233 11.10 -15.44 6.16
CA ILE A 233 10.20 -14.74 5.23
C ILE A 233 8.81 -15.35 5.34
N ASP A 234 7.80 -14.55 5.65
CA ASP A 234 6.40 -14.93 5.52
C ASP A 234 5.77 -14.13 4.36
N PRO A 235 5.57 -14.78 3.22
CA PRO A 235 4.89 -14.16 2.07
C PRO A 235 3.41 -13.86 2.34
N LEU A 236 2.87 -14.27 3.45
CA LEU A 236 1.43 -14.33 3.74
C LEU A 236 0.62 -14.93 2.58
N GLY A 237 1.22 -15.93 1.89
CA GLY A 237 0.65 -16.59 0.71
C GLY A 237 0.49 -15.69 -0.52
N GLY A 238 1.22 -14.59 -0.58
CA GLY A 238 1.08 -13.56 -1.62
C GLY A 238 1.90 -13.79 -2.89
N SER A 239 1.89 -12.80 -3.75
CA SER A 239 2.38 -12.87 -5.14
C SER A 239 3.90 -12.92 -5.29
N GLY A 240 4.68 -12.66 -4.26
CA GLY A 240 6.14 -12.55 -4.34
C GLY A 240 6.91 -13.78 -3.85
N ILE A 241 6.28 -14.94 -3.69
CA ILE A 241 6.96 -16.19 -3.29
C ILE A 241 8.14 -16.49 -4.23
N ALA A 242 7.91 -16.46 -5.55
CA ALA A 242 8.95 -16.70 -6.54
C ALA A 242 10.05 -15.62 -6.52
N PHE A 243 9.73 -14.40 -6.15
CA PHE A 243 10.70 -13.32 -5.99
C PHE A 243 11.64 -13.60 -4.81
N TRP A 244 11.12 -13.96 -3.64
CA TRP A 244 11.95 -14.29 -2.48
C TRP A 244 12.81 -15.53 -2.73
N GLN A 245 12.27 -16.57 -3.37
CA GLN A 245 13.06 -17.75 -3.77
C GLN A 245 14.23 -17.34 -4.68
N ARG A 246 13.96 -16.56 -5.74
CA ARG A 246 14.99 -16.08 -6.67
C ARG A 246 16.00 -15.15 -5.99
N ILE A 247 15.60 -14.29 -5.03
CA ILE A 247 16.50 -13.45 -4.23
C ILE A 247 17.45 -14.33 -3.42
N GLY A 248 16.94 -15.34 -2.72
CA GLY A 248 17.75 -16.28 -1.95
C GLY A 248 18.79 -17.00 -2.82
N GLU A 249 18.37 -17.52 -3.97
CA GLU A 249 19.25 -18.21 -4.92
C GLU A 249 20.32 -17.28 -5.51
N ARG A 250 19.89 -16.14 -6.06
CA ARG A 250 20.78 -15.22 -6.78
C ARG A 250 21.86 -14.61 -5.88
N TYR A 251 21.48 -14.21 -4.68
CA TYR A 251 22.37 -13.51 -3.75
C TYR A 251 22.94 -14.45 -2.67
N ASN A 252 22.65 -15.76 -2.76
CA ASN A 252 23.09 -16.77 -1.80
C ASN A 252 22.82 -16.36 -0.35
N LEU A 253 21.55 -16.00 -0.06
CA LEU A 253 21.10 -15.61 1.27
C LEU A 253 20.48 -16.81 2.02
N ASP A 254 20.69 -16.87 3.33
CA ASP A 254 20.05 -17.86 4.21
C ASP A 254 18.60 -17.43 4.52
N LEU A 255 17.72 -17.69 3.55
CA LEU A 255 16.28 -17.40 3.65
C LEU A 255 15.49 -18.65 4.00
N THR A 256 14.62 -18.55 5.00
CA THR A 256 13.62 -19.56 5.32
C THR A 256 12.23 -19.00 5.03
N LEU A 257 11.58 -19.52 3.98
CA LEU A 257 10.20 -19.16 3.66
C LEU A 257 9.25 -19.99 4.50
N VAL A 258 8.29 -19.34 5.15
CA VAL A 258 7.15 -19.96 5.81
C VAL A 258 5.90 -19.62 5.03
N ASN A 259 4.86 -20.47 5.07
CA ASN A 259 3.65 -20.28 4.25
C ASN A 259 3.96 -20.03 2.75
N ASP A 260 4.88 -20.84 2.20
CA ASP A 260 5.43 -20.72 0.86
C ASP A 260 4.52 -21.29 -0.25
N GLN A 261 3.29 -21.65 0.08
CA GLN A 261 2.31 -22.17 -0.86
C GLN A 261 1.14 -21.21 -1.04
N VAL A 262 0.68 -21.08 -2.28
CA VAL A 262 -0.52 -20.31 -2.58
C VAL A 262 -1.75 -21.12 -2.19
N ASP A 263 -2.54 -20.59 -1.26
CA ASP A 263 -3.86 -21.09 -0.90
C ASP A 263 -4.85 -19.93 -0.90
N GLN A 264 -5.74 -19.89 -1.87
CA GLN A 264 -6.72 -18.83 -2.06
C GLN A 264 -7.70 -18.66 -0.89
N THR A 265 -7.76 -19.64 0.03
CA THR A 265 -8.53 -19.52 1.27
C THR A 265 -7.73 -18.89 2.40
N PHE A 266 -6.41 -18.75 2.25
CA PHE A 266 -5.48 -18.24 3.26
C PHE A 266 -5.63 -18.93 4.62
N ARG A 267 -5.89 -20.26 4.63
CA ARG A 267 -6.18 -21.05 5.84
C ARG A 267 -5.06 -21.07 6.87
N PHE A 268 -3.83 -20.79 6.46
CA PHE A 268 -2.66 -20.73 7.33
C PHE A 268 -2.59 -19.44 8.15
N MET A 269 -3.42 -18.45 7.82
CA MET A 269 -3.45 -17.17 8.50
C MET A 269 -4.07 -17.25 9.90
N HIS A 270 -3.57 -16.40 10.78
CA HIS A 270 -4.21 -16.11 12.07
C HIS A 270 -5.23 -14.99 11.87
N LEU A 271 -6.34 -15.08 12.60
CA LEU A 271 -7.41 -14.07 12.52
C LEU A 271 -6.91 -12.74 13.07
N ASP A 272 -7.23 -11.65 12.39
CA ASP A 272 -6.89 -10.31 12.83
C ASP A 272 -7.75 -9.87 14.03
N HIS A 273 -7.52 -8.65 14.51
CA HIS A 273 -8.17 -8.08 15.71
C HIS A 273 -9.71 -8.15 15.69
N ASP A 274 -10.30 -8.14 14.50
CA ASP A 274 -11.75 -8.21 14.26
C ASP A 274 -12.29 -9.65 14.06
N GLY A 275 -11.41 -10.65 14.11
CA GLY A 275 -11.76 -12.07 13.91
C GLY A 275 -11.88 -12.49 12.46
N VAL A 276 -11.42 -11.68 11.51
CA VAL A 276 -11.44 -11.94 10.07
C VAL A 276 -10.02 -12.28 9.59
N ILE A 277 -9.90 -13.08 8.54
CA ILE A 277 -8.61 -13.32 7.87
C ILE A 277 -8.23 -12.03 7.13
N ARG A 278 -7.09 -11.43 7.50
CA ARG A 278 -6.46 -10.32 6.80
C ARG A 278 -4.98 -10.59 6.67
N MET A 279 -4.41 -10.36 5.51
CA MET A 279 -2.98 -10.53 5.27
C MET A 279 -2.22 -9.23 5.54
N ASP A 280 -2.47 -8.63 6.72
CA ASP A 280 -1.84 -7.38 7.13
C ASP A 280 -0.53 -7.64 7.88
N CYS A 281 0.60 -7.41 7.21
CA CYS A 281 1.94 -7.59 7.77
C CYS A 281 2.30 -6.57 8.88
N SER A 282 1.46 -5.58 9.14
CA SER A 282 1.62 -4.65 10.27
C SER A 282 0.79 -5.03 11.50
N SER A 283 -0.09 -6.03 11.39
CA SER A 283 -0.93 -6.49 12.48
C SER A 283 -0.24 -7.58 13.32
N PRO A 284 -0.08 -7.41 14.62
CA PRO A 284 0.49 -8.45 15.49
C PRO A 284 -0.39 -9.71 15.56
N TRP A 285 -1.69 -9.58 15.28
CA TRP A 285 -2.63 -10.68 15.25
C TRP A 285 -2.45 -11.53 13.99
N ALA A 286 -2.46 -10.91 12.82
CA ALA A 286 -2.22 -11.59 11.55
C ALA A 286 -0.81 -12.21 11.51
N MET A 287 0.17 -11.55 12.13
CA MET A 287 1.57 -11.96 12.19
C MET A 287 1.90 -12.97 13.30
N ALA A 288 0.89 -13.44 14.06
CA ALA A 288 1.12 -14.30 15.24
C ALA A 288 1.96 -15.54 14.93
N GLY A 289 1.80 -16.15 13.75
CA GLY A 289 2.58 -17.30 13.31
C GLY A 289 4.08 -17.02 13.18
N LEU A 290 4.44 -15.93 12.48
CA LEU A 290 5.84 -15.53 12.31
C LEU A 290 6.45 -15.06 13.63
N LEU A 291 5.67 -14.31 14.44
CA LEU A 291 6.11 -13.85 15.76
C LEU A 291 6.45 -14.99 16.72
N ALA A 292 5.73 -16.11 16.63
CA ALA A 292 6.03 -17.30 17.42
C ALA A 292 7.37 -17.97 17.04
N MET A 293 7.91 -17.65 15.86
CA MET A 293 9.17 -18.19 15.36
C MET A 293 10.33 -17.18 15.39
N ARG A 294 10.12 -15.96 15.89
CA ARG A 294 11.09 -14.85 15.80
C ARG A 294 12.48 -15.22 16.35
N ASP A 295 12.55 -16.05 17.39
CA ASP A 295 13.82 -16.44 18.01
C ASP A 295 14.68 -17.40 17.14
N LYS A 296 14.15 -17.88 16.01
CA LYS A 296 14.87 -18.72 15.06
C LYS A 296 15.70 -17.90 14.06
N PHE A 297 15.46 -16.59 13.98
CA PHE A 297 16.00 -15.72 12.96
C PHE A 297 16.71 -14.50 13.57
N ASP A 298 17.69 -13.96 12.86
CA ASP A 298 18.26 -12.67 13.18
C ASP A 298 17.28 -11.54 12.84
N LEU A 299 16.56 -11.70 11.73
CA LEU A 299 15.45 -10.87 11.27
C LEU A 299 14.38 -11.76 10.61
N ALA A 300 13.14 -11.33 10.64
CA ALA A 300 12.12 -11.92 9.78
C ALA A 300 11.25 -10.83 9.14
N PHE A 301 10.72 -11.14 7.96
CA PHE A 301 9.95 -10.22 7.14
C PHE A 301 8.61 -10.82 6.74
N ALA A 302 7.64 -9.95 6.53
CA ALA A 302 6.41 -10.31 5.86
C ALA A 302 6.00 -9.25 4.85
N ASN A 303 5.27 -9.67 3.84
CA ASN A 303 4.64 -8.79 2.87
C ASN A 303 3.15 -9.15 2.74
N ASP A 304 2.32 -8.17 2.43
CA ASP A 304 0.93 -8.42 2.07
C ASP A 304 0.81 -9.03 0.66
N PRO A 305 -0.36 -9.54 0.24
CA PRO A 305 -0.48 -10.34 -0.99
C PRO A 305 0.05 -9.70 -2.26
N ASP A 306 0.03 -8.38 -2.40
CA ASP A 306 0.59 -7.68 -3.55
C ASP A 306 1.95 -6.99 -3.28
N TYR A 307 2.52 -7.21 -2.10
CA TYR A 307 3.88 -6.80 -1.72
C TYR A 307 4.13 -5.30 -1.72
N ASP A 308 3.08 -4.50 -1.61
CA ASP A 308 3.22 -3.06 -1.47
C ASP A 308 3.48 -2.62 -0.02
N ARG A 309 3.44 -3.58 0.94
CA ARG A 309 3.71 -3.35 2.37
C ARG A 309 4.81 -4.26 2.91
N HIS A 310 5.39 -3.82 4.03
CA HIS A 310 6.43 -4.53 4.76
C HIS A 310 6.05 -4.76 6.23
N GLY A 311 6.39 -5.93 6.75
CA GLY A 311 6.40 -6.24 8.18
C GLY A 311 7.81 -6.60 8.59
N ILE A 312 8.36 -5.91 9.57
CA ILE A 312 9.72 -6.13 10.07
C ILE A 312 9.63 -6.74 11.47
N VAL A 313 10.17 -7.95 11.61
CA VAL A 313 10.24 -8.68 12.88
C VAL A 313 11.69 -8.79 13.31
N THR A 314 11.96 -8.34 14.52
CA THR A 314 13.26 -8.46 15.19
C THR A 314 13.12 -9.43 16.37
N PRO A 315 14.19 -9.80 17.05
CA PRO A 315 14.08 -10.56 18.30
C PRO A 315 13.17 -9.90 19.35
N ALA A 316 13.04 -8.56 19.31
CA ALA A 316 12.12 -7.82 20.19
C ALA A 316 10.64 -7.91 19.79
N GLY A 317 10.34 -8.41 18.59
CA GLY A 317 8.98 -8.56 18.07
C GLY A 317 8.73 -7.80 16.76
N LEU A 318 7.43 -7.63 16.43
CA LEU A 318 6.99 -6.86 15.27
C LEU A 318 7.27 -5.38 15.49
N MET A 319 7.98 -4.77 14.56
CA MET A 319 8.30 -3.35 14.61
C MET A 319 7.10 -2.51 14.17
N ASN A 320 6.78 -1.46 14.91
CA ASN A 320 5.75 -0.52 14.49
C ASN A 320 6.15 0.16 13.18
N PRO A 321 5.27 0.26 12.15
CA PRO A 321 5.61 0.88 10.88
C PRO A 321 6.15 2.30 11.00
N ASN A 322 5.57 3.15 11.85
CA ASN A 322 6.09 4.50 12.09
C ASN A 322 7.53 4.50 12.62
N HIS A 323 7.87 3.53 13.49
CA HIS A 323 9.21 3.39 14.03
C HIS A 323 10.20 2.98 12.92
N TYR A 324 9.78 2.03 12.09
CA TYR A 324 10.62 1.57 10.99
C TYR A 324 10.82 2.65 9.92
N LEU A 325 9.78 3.42 9.56
CA LEU A 325 9.91 4.53 8.63
C LEU A 325 10.94 5.57 9.11
N ALA A 326 10.88 5.97 10.38
CA ALA A 326 11.84 6.93 10.94
C ALA A 326 13.28 6.39 10.91
N THR A 327 13.44 5.10 11.23
CA THR A 327 14.73 4.40 11.22
C THR A 327 15.27 4.26 9.79
N ALA A 328 14.42 3.87 8.83
CA ALA A 328 14.80 3.74 7.42
C ALA A 328 15.25 5.08 6.83
N ILE A 329 14.54 6.17 7.14
CA ILE A 329 14.90 7.53 6.72
C ILE A 329 16.26 7.93 7.29
N ASP A 330 16.47 7.78 8.61
CA ASP A 330 17.76 8.13 9.24
C ASP A 330 18.92 7.35 8.62
N TYR A 331 18.73 6.03 8.43
CA TYR A 331 19.76 5.18 7.81
C TYR A 331 20.04 5.57 6.36
N LEU A 332 19.02 5.65 5.51
CA LEU A 332 19.18 5.95 4.08
C LEU A 332 19.91 7.27 3.86
N PHE A 333 19.49 8.35 4.50
CA PHE A 333 20.06 9.66 4.27
C PHE A 333 21.48 9.85 4.86
N ARG A 334 21.94 8.91 5.69
CA ARG A 334 23.34 8.82 6.15
C ARG A 334 24.18 7.88 5.29
N HIS A 335 23.56 6.93 4.56
CA HIS A 335 24.25 5.87 3.82
C HIS A 335 24.04 5.95 2.30
N ARG A 336 23.49 7.05 1.79
CA ARG A 336 23.34 7.34 0.35
C ARG A 336 24.05 8.65 -0.02
N PRO A 337 25.40 8.69 0.05
CA PRO A 337 26.16 9.93 -0.18
C PRO A 337 26.04 10.46 -1.62
N GLN A 338 25.56 9.63 -2.56
CA GLN A 338 25.34 10.02 -3.94
C GLN A 338 24.06 10.87 -4.12
N TRP A 339 23.16 10.84 -3.14
CA TRP A 339 21.93 11.63 -3.22
C TRP A 339 22.23 13.10 -2.98
N SER A 340 21.70 13.96 -3.87
CA SER A 340 21.86 15.43 -3.73
C SER A 340 21.35 15.91 -2.35
N GLU A 341 21.97 16.95 -1.83
CA GLU A 341 21.53 17.60 -0.59
C GLU A 341 20.10 18.18 -0.69
N SER A 342 19.64 18.47 -1.90
CA SER A 342 18.29 18.98 -2.18
C SER A 342 17.21 17.91 -2.13
N VAL A 343 17.56 16.62 -2.14
CA VAL A 343 16.60 15.51 -2.11
C VAL A 343 15.84 15.53 -0.79
N ALA A 344 14.52 15.58 -0.90
CA ALA A 344 13.59 15.71 0.21
C ALA A 344 13.08 14.35 0.72
N ILE A 345 12.36 14.38 1.83
CA ILE A 345 11.75 13.21 2.48
C ILE A 345 10.24 13.40 2.54
N GLY A 346 9.49 12.41 2.03
CA GLY A 346 8.03 12.41 2.01
C GLY A 346 7.42 11.59 3.15
N LYS A 347 6.42 12.14 3.84
CA LYS A 347 5.57 11.41 4.78
C LYS A 347 4.10 11.82 4.64
N THR A 348 3.17 10.96 5.08
CA THR A 348 1.78 11.39 5.24
C THR A 348 1.57 12.22 6.49
N LEU A 349 0.56 13.08 6.47
CA LEU A 349 0.23 13.96 7.60
C LEU A 349 -0.15 13.21 8.90
N VAL A 350 -0.45 11.92 8.80
CA VAL A 350 -0.80 11.05 9.93
C VAL A 350 0.33 10.12 10.36
N SER A 351 1.49 10.20 9.71
CA SER A 351 2.71 9.50 10.16
C SER A 351 3.34 10.21 11.36
N SER A 352 4.15 9.48 12.13
CA SER A 352 4.75 9.96 13.38
C SER A 352 5.58 11.23 13.23
N ALA A 353 5.50 12.11 14.21
CA ALA A 353 6.36 13.29 14.36
C ALA A 353 7.84 12.93 14.68
N MET A 354 8.15 11.68 14.99
CA MET A 354 9.54 11.21 15.03
C MET A 354 10.25 11.46 13.70
N ILE A 355 9.53 11.28 12.57
CA ILE A 355 10.07 11.56 11.24
C ILE A 355 10.46 13.03 11.10
N ASP A 356 9.63 13.96 11.58
CA ASP A 356 9.93 15.40 11.55
C ASP A 356 11.25 15.72 12.27
N ARG A 357 11.48 15.10 13.43
CA ARG A 357 12.70 15.28 14.22
C ARG A 357 13.93 14.70 13.54
N VAL A 358 13.78 13.50 12.94
CA VAL A 358 14.85 12.87 12.15
C VAL A 358 15.21 13.73 10.94
N VAL A 359 14.20 14.21 10.20
CA VAL A 359 14.40 15.04 9.00
C VAL A 359 15.08 16.35 9.35
N SER A 360 14.66 16.99 10.46
CA SER A 360 15.31 18.21 10.98
C SER A 360 16.78 17.98 11.34
N ASP A 361 17.09 16.86 12.00
CA ASP A 361 18.45 16.48 12.35
C ASP A 361 19.35 16.19 11.14
N LEU A 362 18.77 15.62 10.10
CA LEU A 362 19.44 15.39 8.83
C LEU A 362 19.65 16.66 8.01
N GLY A 363 19.06 17.80 8.42
CA GLY A 363 19.09 19.05 7.67
C GLY A 363 18.38 18.97 6.31
N ARG A 364 17.40 18.08 6.18
CA ARG A 364 16.69 17.83 4.92
C ARG A 364 15.30 18.51 4.90
N LYS A 365 14.74 18.65 3.71
CA LYS A 365 13.37 19.16 3.55
C LYS A 365 12.37 18.04 3.79
N LEU A 366 11.34 18.32 4.63
CA LEU A 366 10.18 17.45 4.81
C LEU A 366 9.06 17.87 3.84
N VAL A 367 8.46 16.89 3.18
CA VAL A 367 7.27 17.04 2.32
C VAL A 367 6.14 16.23 2.95
N GLU A 368 5.32 16.90 3.78
CA GLU A 368 4.13 16.29 4.39
C GLU A 368 2.94 16.41 3.43
N VAL A 369 2.30 15.28 3.11
CA VAL A 369 1.22 15.16 2.11
C VAL A 369 -0.04 14.53 2.73
N PRO A 370 -1.22 14.63 2.08
CA PRO A 370 -2.39 13.86 2.50
C PRO A 370 -2.15 12.35 2.45
N VAL A 371 -3.03 11.58 3.09
CA VAL A 371 -2.99 10.11 3.03
C VAL A 371 -3.17 9.64 1.58
N GLY A 372 -2.30 8.73 1.16
CA GLY A 372 -2.28 8.15 -0.18
C GLY A 372 -0.91 8.25 -0.85
N PHE A 373 -0.38 7.13 -1.29
CA PHE A 373 0.97 7.05 -1.87
C PHE A 373 1.12 7.84 -3.17
N LYS A 374 0.03 8.04 -3.90
CA LYS A 374 0.00 8.86 -5.14
C LYS A 374 0.63 10.25 -5.02
N TRP A 375 0.65 10.82 -3.83
CA TRP A 375 1.25 12.13 -3.58
C TRP A 375 2.78 12.15 -3.61
N PHE A 376 3.41 10.96 -3.53
CA PHE A 376 4.88 10.82 -3.61
C PHE A 376 5.37 10.51 -5.02
N VAL A 377 4.48 10.07 -5.93
CA VAL A 377 4.83 9.55 -7.25
C VAL A 377 5.69 10.53 -8.05
N ASP A 378 5.25 11.77 -8.19
CA ASP A 378 5.96 12.79 -8.98
C ASP A 378 7.36 13.09 -8.41
N GLY A 379 7.46 13.23 -7.08
CA GLY A 379 8.73 13.49 -6.41
C GLY A 379 9.72 12.32 -6.52
N LEU A 380 9.24 11.08 -6.37
CA LEU A 380 10.05 9.87 -6.57
C LEU A 380 10.47 9.72 -8.04
N TYR A 381 9.54 9.95 -8.98
CA TYR A 381 9.81 9.84 -10.42
C TYR A 381 10.87 10.82 -10.89
N LYS A 382 10.87 12.05 -10.35
CA LYS A 382 11.85 13.09 -10.67
C LYS A 382 13.15 13.01 -9.87
N GLY A 383 13.22 12.11 -8.87
CA GLY A 383 14.37 12.05 -7.95
C GLY A 383 14.44 13.22 -6.96
N GLU A 384 13.34 13.96 -6.78
CA GLU A 384 13.21 15.07 -5.82
C GLU A 384 12.90 14.57 -4.40
N LEU A 385 12.24 13.40 -4.27
CA LEU A 385 12.05 12.67 -3.03
C LEU A 385 12.98 11.46 -3.01
N GLY A 386 13.83 11.37 -2.00
CA GLY A 386 14.65 10.18 -1.76
C GLY A 386 13.87 9.03 -1.12
N PHE A 387 12.82 9.38 -0.37
CA PHE A 387 11.95 8.47 0.34
C PHE A 387 10.52 9.02 0.38
N GLY A 388 9.54 8.14 0.21
CA GLY A 388 8.12 8.41 0.47
C GLY A 388 7.50 7.27 1.24
N GLY A 389 6.80 7.55 2.34
CA GLY A 389 6.25 6.49 3.19
C GLY A 389 4.97 6.85 3.92
N GLU A 390 4.18 5.81 4.19
CA GLU A 390 2.90 5.84 4.90
C GLU A 390 2.97 4.99 6.18
N GLU A 391 2.30 5.45 7.24
CA GLU A 391 2.16 4.72 8.52
C GLU A 391 1.50 3.34 8.38
N SER A 392 0.90 3.07 7.23
CA SER A 392 0.29 1.78 6.88
C SER A 392 1.31 0.74 6.39
N ALA A 393 2.61 0.98 6.60
CA ALA A 393 3.73 0.12 6.21
C ALA A 393 4.00 0.07 4.68
N GLY A 394 3.63 1.09 3.95
CA GLY A 394 3.96 1.24 2.53
C GLY A 394 4.98 2.34 2.31
N ALA A 395 6.08 2.06 1.63
CA ALA A 395 7.11 3.04 1.30
C ALA A 395 7.88 2.64 0.04
N SER A 396 8.61 3.60 -0.51
CA SER A 396 9.61 3.40 -1.57
C SER A 396 10.73 4.43 -1.45
N PHE A 397 11.88 4.14 -2.05
CA PHE A 397 13.04 5.02 -2.05
C PHE A 397 13.88 4.88 -3.32
N LEU A 398 14.75 5.86 -3.58
CA LEU A 398 15.56 5.94 -4.78
C LEU A 398 16.69 4.91 -4.78
N ARG A 399 17.20 4.60 -5.98
CA ARG A 399 18.45 3.86 -6.18
C ARG A 399 19.64 4.62 -5.60
N PHE A 400 20.78 3.95 -5.49
CA PHE A 400 22.04 4.58 -5.04
C PHE A 400 22.39 5.83 -5.86
N ASP A 401 22.16 5.79 -7.17
CA ASP A 401 22.46 6.89 -8.09
C ASP A 401 21.43 8.04 -8.07
N GLY A 402 20.39 7.96 -7.22
CA GLY A 402 19.33 8.96 -7.11
C GLY A 402 18.25 8.83 -8.18
N THR A 403 18.26 7.79 -9.01
CA THR A 403 17.19 7.53 -9.97
C THR A 403 16.04 6.71 -9.35
N PRO A 404 14.81 6.79 -9.90
CA PRO A 404 13.68 6.05 -9.37
C PRO A 404 13.89 4.53 -9.49
N TRP A 405 13.60 3.81 -8.40
CA TRP A 405 13.50 2.35 -8.38
C TRP A 405 12.08 1.90 -8.72
N SER A 406 11.14 2.28 -7.89
CA SER A 406 9.71 2.08 -8.00
C SER A 406 9.03 3.36 -7.52
N THR A 407 7.99 3.79 -8.21
CA THR A 407 7.15 4.93 -7.82
C THR A 407 5.85 4.50 -7.16
N ASP A 408 5.64 3.18 -7.05
CA ASP A 408 4.68 2.58 -6.12
C ASP A 408 5.41 2.06 -4.88
N LYS A 409 4.67 1.71 -3.85
CA LYS A 409 5.20 1.12 -2.60
C LYS A 409 5.87 -0.22 -2.90
N ASP A 410 6.98 -0.47 -2.25
CA ASP A 410 7.77 -1.69 -2.43
C ASP A 410 8.16 -2.31 -1.08
N GLY A 411 7.42 -3.32 -0.67
CA GLY A 411 7.69 -4.03 0.57
C GLY A 411 8.97 -4.85 0.54
N ILE A 412 9.42 -5.32 -0.62
CA ILE A 412 10.63 -6.15 -0.75
C ILE A 412 11.88 -5.32 -0.43
N ILE A 413 12.02 -4.13 -1.04
CA ILE A 413 13.21 -3.30 -0.78
C ILE A 413 13.23 -2.75 0.65
N LEU A 414 12.06 -2.52 1.27
CA LEU A 414 11.98 -2.12 2.67
C LEU A 414 12.43 -3.27 3.60
N CYS A 415 12.03 -4.52 3.31
CA CYS A 415 12.52 -5.69 4.02
C CYS A 415 14.04 -5.87 3.86
N LEU A 416 14.53 -5.81 2.63
CA LEU A 416 15.96 -5.91 2.34
C LEU A 416 16.78 -4.76 2.95
N LEU A 417 16.21 -3.55 3.04
CA LEU A 417 16.85 -2.42 3.73
C LEU A 417 17.07 -2.70 5.22
N ALA A 418 16.15 -3.41 5.88
CA ALA A 418 16.32 -3.83 7.27
C ALA A 418 17.51 -4.81 7.41
N ALA A 419 17.67 -5.72 6.44
CA ALA A 419 18.82 -6.62 6.39
C ALA A 419 20.12 -5.86 6.08
N GLU A 420 20.13 -4.92 5.12
CA GLU A 420 21.26 -4.06 4.83
C GLU A 420 21.72 -3.28 6.07
N MET A 421 20.77 -2.63 6.75
CA MET A 421 21.04 -1.88 7.97
C MET A 421 21.71 -2.76 9.02
N THR A 422 21.19 -3.97 9.25
CA THR A 422 21.75 -4.91 10.21
C THR A 422 23.14 -5.39 9.79
N ALA A 423 23.33 -5.69 8.51
CA ALA A 423 24.59 -6.15 7.96
C ALA A 423 25.72 -5.08 8.07
N VAL A 424 25.38 -3.83 7.72
CA VAL A 424 26.35 -2.72 7.67
C VAL A 424 26.72 -2.22 9.08
N THR A 425 25.75 -2.17 9.98
CA THR A 425 25.93 -1.53 11.30
C THR A 425 26.12 -2.52 12.45
N GLY A 426 25.79 -3.78 12.26
CA GLY A 426 25.76 -4.79 13.32
C GLY A 426 24.57 -4.66 14.27
N GLU A 427 23.61 -3.76 13.98
CA GLU A 427 22.44 -3.50 14.82
C GLU A 427 21.16 -3.62 13.98
N ASN A 428 20.14 -4.27 14.55
CA ASN A 428 18.86 -4.41 13.88
C ASN A 428 18.04 -3.09 13.92
N PRO A 429 17.00 -2.95 13.08
CA PRO A 429 16.22 -1.72 13.01
C PRO A 429 15.59 -1.28 14.34
N GLN A 430 15.20 -2.20 15.23
CA GLN A 430 14.66 -1.82 16.54
C GLN A 430 15.73 -1.19 17.44
N GLN A 431 16.95 -1.67 17.40
CA GLN A 431 18.06 -1.07 18.13
C GLN A 431 18.38 0.34 17.63
N HIS A 432 18.32 0.56 16.30
CA HIS A 432 18.44 1.90 15.72
C HIS A 432 17.31 2.82 16.19
N TYR A 433 16.05 2.36 16.15
CA TYR A 433 14.92 3.15 16.66
C TYR A 433 15.08 3.53 18.13
N ASN A 434 15.56 2.60 18.97
CA ASN A 434 15.79 2.88 20.37
C ASN A 434 16.78 4.05 20.58
N LYS A 435 17.81 4.16 19.74
CA LYS A 435 18.73 5.30 19.75
C LYS A 435 18.05 6.61 19.36
N LEU A 436 17.19 6.57 18.34
CA LEU A 436 16.38 7.73 17.94
C LEU A 436 15.44 8.14 19.10
N ALA A 437 14.80 7.17 19.78
CA ALA A 437 13.92 7.42 20.89
C ALA A 437 14.65 8.04 22.10
N VAL A 438 15.87 7.60 22.40
CA VAL A 438 16.71 8.23 23.43
C VAL A 438 17.04 9.68 23.08
N ARG A 439 17.31 9.96 21.80
CA ARG A 439 17.71 11.29 21.34
C ARG A 439 16.54 12.26 21.19
N PHE A 440 15.41 11.79 20.70
CA PHE A 440 14.28 12.64 20.28
C PHE A 440 13.02 12.48 21.13
N GLY A 441 13.00 11.56 22.08
CA GLY A 441 11.83 11.19 22.87
C GLY A 441 11.08 10.01 22.24
N THR A 442 10.16 9.43 23.01
CA THR A 442 9.37 8.26 22.61
C THR A 442 7.93 8.68 22.34
N PRO A 443 7.52 8.84 21.07
CA PRO A 443 6.15 9.19 20.74
C PRO A 443 5.18 8.09 21.18
N SER A 444 4.04 8.50 21.75
CA SER A 444 2.89 7.63 21.98
C SER A 444 1.85 7.92 20.90
N TYR A 445 1.59 6.95 20.04
CA TYR A 445 0.72 7.07 18.87
C TYR A 445 -0.52 6.19 19.02
N SER A 446 -1.65 6.66 18.50
CA SER A 446 -2.86 5.86 18.42
C SER A 446 -3.71 6.22 17.20
N ARG A 447 -4.57 5.30 16.82
CA ARG A 447 -5.60 5.48 15.80
C ARG A 447 -6.95 4.99 16.34
N ILE A 448 -7.93 5.87 16.37
CA ILE A 448 -9.32 5.56 16.68
C ILE A 448 -10.07 5.46 15.36
N GLN A 449 -10.90 4.43 15.23
CA GLN A 449 -11.82 4.26 14.10
C GLN A 449 -13.21 4.01 14.67
N ALA A 450 -14.20 4.72 14.14
CA ALA A 450 -15.60 4.53 14.53
C ALA A 450 -16.50 4.65 13.29
N SER A 451 -17.66 3.99 13.34
CA SER A 451 -18.66 4.05 12.28
C SER A 451 -19.16 5.48 12.06
N ALA A 452 -19.38 5.85 10.81
CA ALA A 452 -19.94 7.14 10.44
C ALA A 452 -20.87 6.99 9.25
N THR A 453 -22.03 7.66 9.32
CA THR A 453 -22.97 7.76 8.21
C THR A 453 -22.37 8.62 7.09
N TYR A 454 -22.96 8.54 5.89
CA TYR A 454 -22.58 9.39 4.78
C TYR A 454 -22.62 10.90 5.13
N GLN A 455 -23.67 11.33 5.86
CA GLN A 455 -23.80 12.72 6.32
C GLN A 455 -22.68 13.12 7.28
N GLN A 456 -22.38 12.28 8.26
CA GLN A 456 -21.27 12.51 9.20
C GLN A 456 -19.91 12.58 8.49
N LYS A 457 -19.67 11.70 7.51
CA LYS A 457 -18.45 11.77 6.68
C LYS A 457 -18.35 13.08 5.89
N ALA A 458 -19.48 13.56 5.34
CA ALA A 458 -19.53 14.82 4.61
C ALA A 458 -19.27 16.03 5.53
N LEU A 459 -19.74 15.99 6.79
CA LEU A 459 -19.44 17.02 7.78
C LEU A 459 -17.95 17.04 8.15
N LEU A 460 -17.36 15.87 8.39
CA LEU A 460 -15.94 15.75 8.70
C LEU A 460 -15.03 16.23 7.55
N ALA A 461 -15.41 15.96 6.31
CA ALA A 461 -14.68 16.44 5.14
C ALA A 461 -14.68 17.98 5.01
N LYS A 462 -15.64 18.65 5.66
CA LYS A 462 -15.79 20.10 5.71
C LYS A 462 -15.26 20.73 7.00
N LEU A 463 -14.57 19.94 7.86
CA LEU A 463 -13.93 20.50 9.04
C LEU A 463 -13.06 21.70 8.68
N SER A 464 -13.19 22.77 9.45
CA SER A 464 -12.42 23.98 9.25
C SER A 464 -11.69 24.41 10.53
N PRO A 465 -10.62 25.21 10.43
CA PRO A 465 -9.88 25.70 11.57
C PRO A 465 -10.74 26.46 12.59
N GLU A 466 -11.78 27.15 12.12
CA GLU A 466 -12.69 27.97 12.92
C GLU A 466 -13.62 27.14 13.82
N MET A 467 -13.79 25.84 13.50
CA MET A 467 -14.58 24.91 14.32
C MET A 467 -13.86 24.53 15.61
N VAL A 468 -12.52 24.64 15.64
CA VAL A 468 -11.72 24.42 16.85
C VAL A 468 -11.58 25.74 17.59
N LYS A 469 -12.48 25.99 18.54
CA LYS A 469 -12.52 27.23 19.33
C LYS A 469 -11.49 27.23 20.46
N ALA A 470 -10.97 26.08 20.85
CA ALA A 470 -9.97 25.97 21.91
C ALA A 470 -8.62 26.54 21.46
N ASP A 471 -7.94 27.24 22.34
CA ASP A 471 -6.56 27.74 22.12
C ASP A 471 -5.50 26.75 22.58
N LYS A 472 -5.91 25.70 23.26
CA LYS A 472 -5.05 24.64 23.81
C LYS A 472 -5.58 23.27 23.41
N LEU A 473 -4.66 22.30 23.29
CA LEU A 473 -4.93 20.88 23.13
C LEU A 473 -4.13 20.13 24.20
N ALA A 474 -4.81 19.38 25.05
CA ALA A 474 -4.25 18.64 26.17
C ALA A 474 -3.38 19.52 27.13
N GLY A 475 -3.69 20.81 27.20
CA GLY A 475 -2.97 21.79 28.02
C GLY A 475 -1.92 22.60 27.26
N ASP A 476 -1.45 22.16 26.10
CA ASP A 476 -0.46 22.85 25.28
C ASP A 476 -1.11 23.88 24.35
N PRO A 477 -0.48 25.04 24.11
CA PRO A 477 -0.96 25.98 23.10
C PRO A 477 -1.02 25.34 21.70
N ILE A 478 -2.12 25.58 20.97
CA ILE A 478 -2.26 25.14 19.58
C ILE A 478 -1.40 26.05 18.71
N THR A 479 -0.47 25.44 17.97
CA THR A 479 0.45 26.14 17.04
C THR A 479 -0.07 26.17 15.60
N ALA A 480 -0.87 25.16 15.19
CA ALA A 480 -1.46 25.11 13.85
C ALA A 480 -2.79 24.36 13.81
N ARG A 481 -3.67 24.77 12.90
CA ARG A 481 -4.92 24.12 12.51
C ARG A 481 -4.94 24.02 10.98
N LEU A 482 -4.77 22.80 10.45
CA LEU A 482 -4.53 22.59 9.02
C LEU A 482 -5.67 21.82 8.37
N THR A 483 -6.13 22.30 7.24
CA THR A 483 -7.04 21.60 6.30
C THR A 483 -6.36 21.29 4.97
N LYS A 484 -5.11 21.72 4.82
CA LYS A 484 -4.24 21.45 3.68
C LYS A 484 -2.90 20.94 4.17
N ALA A 485 -2.33 19.98 3.46
CA ALA A 485 -1.01 19.45 3.75
C ALA A 485 0.08 20.50 3.49
N SER A 486 1.06 20.60 4.38
CA SER A 486 2.11 21.63 4.33
C SER A 486 3.08 21.42 3.16
N GLY A 487 3.26 20.19 2.69
CA GLY A 487 4.22 19.86 1.66
C GLY A 487 3.77 20.17 0.24
N ASN A 488 2.47 20.07 -0.05
CA ASN A 488 1.95 20.24 -1.41
C ASN A 488 0.68 21.11 -1.51
N GLY A 489 0.17 21.62 -0.39
CA GLY A 489 -1.05 22.46 -0.36
C GLY A 489 -2.35 21.73 -0.67
N ALA A 490 -2.32 20.41 -0.86
CA ALA A 490 -3.51 19.63 -1.16
C ALA A 490 -4.43 19.49 0.06
N SER A 491 -5.75 19.39 -0.17
CA SER A 491 -6.73 19.19 0.88
C SER A 491 -6.48 17.86 1.59
N ILE A 492 -6.49 17.87 2.92
CA ILE A 492 -6.37 16.65 3.72
C ILE A 492 -7.72 15.92 3.89
N GLY A 493 -8.81 16.52 3.43
CA GLY A 493 -10.16 15.97 3.58
C GLY A 493 -10.61 15.85 5.04
N GLY A 494 -10.16 16.74 5.91
CA GLY A 494 -10.40 16.76 7.34
C GLY A 494 -9.62 17.88 8.00
N LEU A 495 -9.27 17.70 9.28
CA LEU A 495 -8.54 18.69 10.06
C LEU A 495 -7.38 18.05 10.83
N LYS A 496 -6.22 18.70 10.83
CA LYS A 496 -5.09 18.40 11.72
C LYS A 496 -4.84 19.56 12.67
N VAL A 497 -4.73 19.29 13.96
CA VAL A 497 -4.40 20.26 15.01
C VAL A 497 -3.07 19.88 15.63
N ILE A 498 -2.17 20.84 15.76
CA ILE A 498 -0.78 20.62 16.17
C ILE A 498 -0.45 21.50 17.37
N THR A 499 0.26 20.94 18.33
CA THR A 499 0.94 21.63 19.43
C THR A 499 2.43 21.29 19.42
N GLU A 500 3.21 21.85 20.33
CA GLU A 500 4.63 21.51 20.46
C GLU A 500 4.85 20.03 20.81
N ASN A 501 4.00 19.44 21.67
CA ASN A 501 4.19 18.11 22.21
C ASN A 501 3.21 17.06 21.69
N GLY A 502 2.34 17.41 20.74
CA GLY A 502 1.40 16.44 20.19
C GLY A 502 0.51 17.01 19.10
N TRP A 503 -0.26 16.13 18.50
CA TRP A 503 -1.19 16.47 17.44
C TRP A 503 -2.33 15.47 17.35
N PHE A 504 -3.44 15.88 16.73
CA PHE A 504 -4.42 14.93 16.18
C PHE A 504 -4.78 15.29 14.75
N ALA A 505 -5.25 14.28 14.01
CA ALA A 505 -5.86 14.46 12.69
C ALA A 505 -7.18 13.67 12.62
N ALA A 506 -8.27 14.34 12.27
CA ALA A 506 -9.59 13.73 12.12
C ALA A 506 -10.02 13.79 10.65
N ARG A 507 -10.43 12.65 10.08
CA ARG A 507 -10.86 12.56 8.68
C ARG A 507 -11.84 11.41 8.44
N PRO A 508 -12.76 11.53 7.45
CA PRO A 508 -13.55 10.39 7.00
C PRO A 508 -12.68 9.33 6.34
N SER A 509 -13.07 8.07 6.44
CA SER A 509 -12.50 7.00 5.64
C SER A 509 -12.93 7.14 4.18
N GLY A 510 -11.99 6.99 3.24
CA GLY A 510 -12.28 7.01 1.80
C GLY A 510 -12.96 5.74 1.30
N THR A 511 -12.77 4.61 2.02
CA THR A 511 -13.18 3.27 1.57
C THR A 511 -14.22 2.60 2.47
N GLU A 512 -14.44 3.11 3.68
CA GLU A 512 -15.30 2.51 4.69
C GLU A 512 -16.36 3.51 5.19
N GLU A 513 -17.46 3.03 5.73
CA GLU A 513 -18.45 3.83 6.45
C GLU A 513 -17.95 4.14 7.89
N ALA A 514 -16.83 4.83 7.94
CA ALA A 514 -16.13 5.12 9.17
C ALA A 514 -15.41 6.47 9.10
N TYR A 515 -15.04 6.98 10.26
CA TYR A 515 -14.04 8.03 10.38
C TYR A 515 -12.84 7.55 11.20
N LYS A 516 -11.72 8.22 11.03
CA LYS A 516 -10.47 7.91 11.72
C LYS A 516 -9.94 9.17 12.40
N ILE A 517 -9.53 9.01 13.66
CA ILE A 517 -8.78 10.01 14.41
C ILE A 517 -7.41 9.42 14.70
N TYR A 518 -6.38 10.12 14.30
CA TYR A 518 -5.00 9.79 14.60
C TYR A 518 -4.50 10.76 15.64
N CYS A 519 -3.85 10.27 16.69
CA CYS A 519 -3.30 11.08 17.76
C CYS A 519 -1.88 10.66 18.09
N GLU A 520 -1.04 11.62 18.39
CA GLU A 520 0.31 11.37 18.87
C GLU A 520 0.70 12.38 19.94
N SER A 521 1.43 11.91 20.95
CA SER A 521 2.03 12.72 22.01
C SER A 521 3.49 12.35 22.20
N LEU A 522 4.32 13.34 22.40
CA LEU A 522 5.73 13.22 22.77
C LEU A 522 5.94 13.17 24.29
N LEU A 523 4.87 13.41 25.08
CA LEU A 523 4.87 13.36 26.54
C LEU A 523 4.33 12.04 27.11
N GLY A 524 4.10 11.05 26.24
CA GLY A 524 3.69 9.71 26.66
C GLY A 524 2.18 9.45 26.60
N PRO A 525 1.76 8.24 27.08
CA PRO A 525 0.39 7.74 26.89
C PRO A 525 -0.71 8.57 27.56
N GLU A 526 -0.45 9.11 28.75
CA GLU A 526 -1.45 9.90 29.48
C GLU A 526 -1.79 11.22 28.77
N HIS A 527 -0.77 11.89 28.23
CA HIS A 527 -0.98 13.11 27.44
C HIS A 527 -1.68 12.78 26.12
N ARG A 528 -1.31 11.68 25.46
CA ARG A 528 -2.00 11.20 24.25
C ARG A 528 -3.48 10.93 24.51
N GLN A 529 -3.84 10.29 25.63
CA GLN A 529 -5.25 10.03 25.99
C GLN A 529 -6.05 11.33 26.16
N LYS A 530 -5.44 12.40 26.68
CA LYS A 530 -6.09 13.72 26.73
C LYS A 530 -6.33 14.28 25.33
N ILE A 531 -5.33 14.17 24.44
CA ILE A 531 -5.47 14.56 23.01
C ILE A 531 -6.61 13.78 22.37
N GLU A 532 -6.69 12.47 22.58
CA GLU A 532 -7.76 11.60 22.05
C GLU A 532 -9.15 12.06 22.50
N GLN A 533 -9.30 12.34 23.80
CA GLN A 533 -10.59 12.76 24.34
C GLN A 533 -11.01 14.12 23.77
N GLU A 534 -10.11 15.09 23.73
CA GLU A 534 -10.41 16.41 23.19
C GLU A 534 -10.68 16.37 21.67
N ALA A 535 -9.98 15.50 20.93
CA ALA A 535 -10.25 15.28 19.51
C ALA A 535 -11.65 14.66 19.28
N LEU A 536 -12.04 13.68 20.09
CA LEU A 536 -13.38 13.08 20.05
C LEU A 536 -14.46 14.11 20.38
N ASP A 537 -14.23 14.98 21.37
CA ASP A 537 -15.17 16.03 21.77
C ASP A 537 -15.40 17.03 20.61
N ILE A 538 -14.33 17.41 19.90
CA ILE A 538 -14.41 18.28 18.71
C ILE A 538 -15.22 17.60 17.61
N VAL A 539 -14.96 16.33 17.31
CA VAL A 539 -15.68 15.57 16.27
C VAL A 539 -17.17 15.43 16.64
N ASN A 540 -17.47 15.13 17.90
CA ASN A 540 -18.85 14.99 18.39
C ASN A 540 -19.61 16.32 18.34
N GLN A 541 -18.97 17.46 18.65
CA GLN A 541 -19.57 18.78 18.50
C GLN A 541 -19.94 19.09 17.04
N VAL A 542 -19.10 18.69 16.09
CA VAL A 542 -19.38 18.85 14.66
C VAL A 542 -20.59 18.00 14.25
N PHE A 543 -20.67 16.75 14.73
CA PHE A 543 -21.83 15.88 14.45
C PHE A 543 -23.13 16.40 15.08
N ALA A 544 -23.06 17.04 16.24
CA ALA A 544 -24.23 17.60 16.90
C ALA A 544 -24.72 18.93 16.29
N ALA A 545 -23.84 19.63 15.56
CA ALA A 545 -24.17 20.92 14.94
C ALA A 545 -24.72 20.78 13.49
N GLY A 546 -24.61 19.61 12.87
CA GLY A 546 -25.04 19.33 11.51
C GLY A 546 -26.08 18.25 11.41
#